data_b2ae5c0fbb519f39a73a5834ea5bda74
#
_entry.id   b2ae5c0fbb519f39a73a5834ea5bda74
#
_cell.length_a   1.000
_cell.length_b   1.000
_cell.length_c   1.000
_cell.angle_alpha   90.00
_cell.angle_beta   90.00
_cell.angle_gamma   90.00
#
_symmetry.space_group_name_H-M   'P 1'
#
loop_
_entity.id
_entity.type
_entity.pdbx_description
1 polymer ?
#
loop_
_entity_poly.entity_id
_entity_poly.type
_entity_poly.pdbx_seq_one_letter_code
_entity_poly.pdbx_strand_id
1 'polypeptide(L)'
;MLSKSQARMFFLGGTFLFSAIFIGLTVDTHRQLPERTHTKDLTEDVVKGKRIWEENNCMGCHTILGEGAYYAPDLTKVVEKRGEEWIRLFMKDPEAMFPNERKMLKYNFSDEQISYLIAFFKWVGKIDTNGWPPKPDIVVQTSVKTNQEISNIPAKFNQVCKACHAIGGNGGNVVPALDHVGAKYEKDYLVKWLKDPQSIKPGTNMPKLPLSEEEIQELAAFLSSLK
;
A
#
# COMPACT_ATOMS: atom_id res chain seq x y z
N MET A 1 9.09 55.51 20.72
CA MET A 1 9.92 55.11 19.54
C MET A 1 11.23 54.57 20.07
N LEU A 2 11.72 53.43 19.51
CA LEU A 2 13.02 52.86 19.86
C LEU A 2 14.14 53.80 19.34
N SER A 3 15.22 54.00 20.13
CA SER A 3 16.42 54.64 19.64
C SER A 3 17.12 53.74 18.58
N LYS A 4 17.98 54.31 17.72
CA LYS A 4 18.75 53.55 16.72
C LYS A 4 19.56 52.39 17.37
N SER A 5 20.13 52.64 18.55
CA SER A 5 20.89 51.63 19.29
C SER A 5 19.98 50.47 19.79
N GLN A 6 18.82 50.81 20.33
CA GLN A 6 17.83 49.80 20.79
C GLN A 6 17.30 49.01 19.63
N ALA A 7 16.97 49.61 18.50
CA ALA A 7 16.53 48.92 17.29
C ALA A 7 17.60 47.97 16.76
N ARG A 8 18.88 48.40 16.72
CA ARG A 8 20.03 47.56 16.30
C ARG A 8 20.22 46.38 17.26
N MET A 9 20.16 46.62 18.56
CA MET A 9 20.32 45.57 19.56
C MET A 9 19.17 44.55 19.49
N PHE A 10 17.93 45.01 19.32
CA PHE A 10 16.78 44.13 19.11
C PHE A 10 16.90 43.26 17.86
N PHE A 11 17.28 43.87 16.74
CA PHE A 11 17.47 43.15 15.47
C PHE A 11 18.59 42.11 15.56
N LEU A 12 19.77 42.50 16.01
CA LEU A 12 20.92 41.60 16.12
C LEU A 12 20.64 40.49 17.17
N GLY A 13 20.11 40.86 18.33
CA GLY A 13 19.76 39.89 19.38
C GLY A 13 18.72 38.87 18.90
N GLY A 14 17.66 39.32 18.24
CA GLY A 14 16.66 38.45 17.63
C GLY A 14 17.25 37.54 16.55
N THR A 15 18.07 38.11 15.66
CA THR A 15 18.74 37.35 14.60
C THR A 15 19.61 36.24 15.17
N PHE A 16 20.48 36.56 16.14
CA PHE A 16 21.33 35.56 16.76
C PHE A 16 20.53 34.47 17.51
N LEU A 17 19.50 34.87 18.27
CA LEU A 17 18.66 33.95 19.01
C LEU A 17 17.97 32.95 18.07
N PHE A 18 17.26 33.43 17.04
CA PHE A 18 16.53 32.56 16.12
C PHE A 18 17.46 31.73 15.24
N SER A 19 18.63 32.27 14.85
CA SER A 19 19.65 31.48 14.14
C SER A 19 20.19 30.37 15.02
N ALA A 20 20.44 30.61 16.30
CA ALA A 20 20.91 29.58 17.23
C ALA A 20 19.84 28.47 17.42
N ILE A 21 18.58 28.85 17.57
CA ILE A 21 17.45 27.90 17.66
C ILE A 21 17.37 27.07 16.38
N PHE A 22 17.40 27.70 15.21
CA PHE A 22 17.36 27.03 13.92
C PHE A 22 18.51 26.00 13.75
N ILE A 23 19.74 26.41 14.04
CA ILE A 23 20.91 25.51 13.97
C ILE A 23 20.74 24.36 14.97
N GLY A 24 20.32 24.63 16.21
CA GLY A 24 20.05 23.59 17.23
C GLY A 24 19.04 22.56 16.76
N LEU A 25 17.90 23.00 16.23
CA LEU A 25 16.87 22.11 15.69
C LEU A 25 17.36 21.35 14.45
N THR A 26 18.15 21.97 13.60
CA THR A 26 18.75 21.31 12.42
C THR A 26 19.68 20.17 12.85
N VAL A 27 20.57 20.43 13.82
CA VAL A 27 21.47 19.40 14.37
C VAL A 27 20.68 18.25 15.01
N ASP A 28 19.64 18.58 15.76
CA ASP A 28 18.78 17.55 16.40
C ASP A 28 18.08 16.69 15.35
N THR A 29 17.52 17.32 14.31
CA THR A 29 16.90 16.59 13.17
C THR A 29 17.91 15.64 12.53
N HIS A 30 19.13 16.09 12.22
CA HIS A 30 20.16 15.24 11.62
C HIS A 30 20.56 14.06 12.52
N ARG A 31 20.52 14.22 13.83
CA ARG A 31 20.81 13.12 14.77
C ARG A 31 19.71 12.07 14.78
N GLN A 32 18.45 12.47 14.66
CA GLN A 32 17.28 11.58 14.68
C GLN A 32 17.04 10.88 13.34
N LEU A 33 17.45 11.51 12.23
CA LEU A 33 17.15 11.06 10.88
C LEU A 33 17.51 9.59 10.60
N PRO A 34 18.72 9.09 10.95
CA PRO A 34 19.12 7.72 10.66
C PRO A 34 18.23 6.67 11.33
N GLU A 35 17.76 6.94 12.54
CA GLU A 35 16.88 6.02 13.28
C GLU A 35 15.46 6.05 12.71
N ARG A 36 14.90 7.25 12.51
CA ARG A 36 13.54 7.42 11.97
C ARG A 36 13.38 6.91 10.55
N THR A 37 14.41 7.01 9.73
CA THR A 37 14.39 6.54 8.34
C THR A 37 14.88 5.13 8.17
N HIS A 38 15.25 4.43 9.26
CA HIS A 38 15.85 3.10 9.18
C HIS A 38 16.99 3.01 8.16
N THR A 39 17.93 3.96 8.23
CA THR A 39 19.06 4.07 7.28
C THR A 39 19.87 2.77 7.17
N LYS A 40 19.91 1.96 8.22
CA LYS A 40 20.59 0.65 8.23
C LYS A 40 19.97 -0.34 7.24
N ASP A 41 18.69 -0.17 6.91
CA ASP A 41 17.95 -1.01 5.97
C ASP A 41 18.02 -0.48 4.52
N LEU A 42 18.77 0.60 4.29
CA LEU A 42 18.95 1.20 2.96
C LEU A 42 19.97 0.35 2.17
N THR A 43 19.50 -0.75 1.63
CA THR A 43 20.28 -1.67 0.79
C THR A 43 20.46 -1.15 -0.63
N GLU A 44 21.37 -1.78 -1.39
CA GLU A 44 21.53 -1.47 -2.83
C GLU A 44 20.23 -1.68 -3.62
N ASP A 45 19.46 -2.71 -3.30
CA ASP A 45 18.17 -2.99 -3.94
C ASP A 45 17.14 -1.87 -3.67
N VAL A 46 17.11 -1.31 -2.46
CA VAL A 46 16.27 -0.15 -2.14
C VAL A 46 16.67 1.05 -2.98
N VAL A 47 17.97 1.29 -3.13
CA VAL A 47 18.49 2.41 -3.94
C VAL A 47 18.15 2.21 -5.43
N LYS A 48 18.29 0.98 -5.96
CA LYS A 48 17.87 0.64 -7.33
C LYS A 48 16.37 0.85 -7.52
N GLY A 49 15.55 0.42 -6.56
CA GLY A 49 14.11 0.63 -6.59
C GLY A 49 13.72 2.10 -6.59
N LYS A 50 14.38 2.92 -5.75
CA LYS A 50 14.18 4.38 -5.75
C LYS A 50 14.55 4.99 -7.11
N ARG A 51 15.65 4.56 -7.73
CA ARG A 51 16.07 5.05 -9.04
C ARG A 51 15.03 4.72 -10.13
N ILE A 52 14.51 3.46 -10.15
CA ILE A 52 13.44 3.08 -11.07
C ILE A 52 12.20 3.95 -10.86
N TRP A 53 11.83 4.25 -9.62
CA TRP A 53 10.74 5.15 -9.26
C TRP A 53 10.91 6.55 -9.86
N GLU A 54 12.11 7.12 -9.75
CA GLU A 54 12.45 8.45 -10.25
C GLU A 54 12.51 8.48 -11.79
N GLU A 55 13.21 7.54 -12.41
CA GLU A 55 13.39 7.46 -13.87
C GLU A 55 12.06 7.29 -14.63
N ASN A 56 11.09 6.64 -14.01
CA ASN A 56 9.77 6.44 -14.61
C ASN A 56 8.74 7.50 -14.18
N ASN A 57 9.19 8.56 -13.49
CA ASN A 57 8.35 9.66 -13.03
C ASN A 57 7.07 9.20 -12.30
N CYS A 58 7.19 8.20 -11.45
CA CYS A 58 6.02 7.64 -10.74
C CYS A 58 5.36 8.68 -9.82
N MET A 59 6.12 9.66 -9.32
CA MET A 59 5.60 10.82 -8.56
C MET A 59 4.68 11.72 -9.39
N GLY A 60 4.72 11.64 -10.71
CA GLY A 60 3.79 12.35 -11.58
C GLY A 60 2.33 11.90 -11.44
N CYS A 61 2.11 10.73 -10.84
CA CYS A 61 0.77 10.19 -10.57
C CYS A 61 0.54 9.83 -9.11
N HIS A 62 1.56 9.31 -8.42
CA HIS A 62 1.49 8.81 -7.05
C HIS A 62 2.15 9.75 -6.05
N THR A 63 1.75 9.64 -4.78
CA THR A 63 2.46 10.23 -3.65
C THR A 63 3.22 9.17 -2.85
N ILE A 64 4.35 9.58 -2.28
CA ILE A 64 5.06 8.89 -1.21
C ILE A 64 5.34 9.92 -0.11
N LEU A 65 5.06 9.59 1.14
CA LEU A 65 5.23 10.48 2.30
C LEU A 65 4.49 11.84 2.13
N GLY A 66 3.39 11.85 1.37
CA GLY A 66 2.62 13.05 1.07
C GLY A 66 3.15 13.88 -0.09
N GLU A 67 4.31 13.54 -0.66
CA GLU A 67 4.94 14.24 -1.78
C GLU A 67 4.61 13.56 -3.11
N GLY A 68 4.23 14.34 -4.11
CA GLY A 68 3.88 13.88 -5.46
C GLY A 68 2.50 14.32 -5.91
N ALA A 69 1.98 13.68 -6.96
CA ALA A 69 0.67 13.99 -7.53
C ALA A 69 -0.44 13.08 -6.95
N TYR A 70 -1.62 13.66 -6.71
CA TYR A 70 -2.80 12.97 -6.18
C TYR A 70 -3.70 12.37 -7.28
N TYR A 71 -3.12 12.03 -8.42
CA TYR A 71 -3.85 11.38 -9.51
C TYR A 71 -4.13 9.90 -9.23
N ALA A 72 -3.21 9.24 -8.54
CA ALA A 72 -3.26 7.84 -8.16
C ALA A 72 -3.04 7.70 -6.62
N PRO A 73 -3.25 6.50 -6.04
CA PRO A 73 -3.13 6.31 -4.60
C PRO A 73 -1.74 6.62 -4.05
N ASP A 74 -1.69 7.03 -2.77
CA ASP A 74 -0.46 7.11 -1.99
C ASP A 74 0.14 5.72 -1.77
N LEU A 75 1.46 5.60 -1.97
CA LEU A 75 2.20 4.33 -1.91
C LEU A 75 3.07 4.18 -0.65
N THR A 76 3.02 5.11 0.30
CA THR A 76 3.84 5.05 1.53
C THR A 76 3.68 3.73 2.28
N LYS A 77 2.47 3.21 2.40
CA LYS A 77 2.16 1.95 3.09
C LYS A 77 1.60 0.88 2.13
N VAL A 78 1.98 0.92 0.85
CA VAL A 78 1.39 0.05 -0.17
C VAL A 78 1.67 -1.44 0.08
N VAL A 79 2.86 -1.78 0.57
CA VAL A 79 3.21 -3.17 0.86
C VAL A 79 2.39 -3.72 2.03
N GLU A 80 2.18 -2.91 3.07
CA GLU A 80 1.30 -3.28 4.20
C GLU A 80 -0.15 -3.47 3.75
N LYS A 81 -0.65 -2.57 2.88
CA LYS A 81 -2.05 -2.58 2.41
C LYS A 81 -2.35 -3.66 1.38
N ARG A 82 -1.42 -3.98 0.49
CA ARG A 82 -1.66 -4.84 -0.69
C ARG A 82 -0.87 -6.14 -0.68
N GLY A 83 0.26 -6.20 0.05
CA GLY A 83 1.18 -7.32 0.00
C GLY A 83 2.07 -7.33 -1.25
N GLU A 84 3.23 -7.99 -1.12
CA GLU A 84 4.26 -8.02 -2.17
C GLU A 84 3.76 -8.74 -3.44
N GLU A 85 3.06 -9.85 -3.26
CA GLU A 85 2.59 -10.67 -4.38
C GLU A 85 1.56 -9.92 -5.24
N TRP A 86 0.63 -9.22 -4.60
CA TRP A 86 -0.33 -8.39 -5.32
C TRP A 86 0.37 -7.29 -6.11
N ILE A 87 1.36 -6.61 -5.51
CA ILE A 87 2.13 -5.56 -6.19
C ILE A 87 2.86 -6.15 -7.40
N ARG A 88 3.47 -7.32 -7.25
CA ARG A 88 4.18 -8.02 -8.32
C ARG A 88 3.25 -8.33 -9.51
N LEU A 89 2.08 -8.89 -9.23
CA LEU A 89 1.09 -9.21 -10.26
C LEU A 89 0.56 -7.94 -10.94
N PHE A 90 0.23 -6.92 -10.14
CA PHE A 90 -0.28 -5.65 -10.66
C PHE A 90 0.73 -4.95 -11.56
N MET A 91 2.00 -4.89 -11.16
CA MET A 91 3.06 -4.23 -11.92
C MET A 91 3.36 -4.92 -13.26
N LYS A 92 3.10 -6.22 -13.38
CA LYS A 92 3.26 -6.97 -14.64
C LYS A 92 2.23 -6.57 -15.69
N ASP A 93 0.98 -6.47 -15.30
CA ASP A 93 -0.10 -6.10 -16.23
C ASP A 93 -1.28 -5.43 -15.54
N PRO A 94 -1.19 -4.11 -15.30
CA PRO A 94 -2.29 -3.35 -14.71
C PRO A 94 -3.57 -3.39 -15.57
N GLU A 95 -3.40 -3.51 -16.89
CA GLU A 95 -4.52 -3.52 -17.82
C GLU A 95 -5.32 -4.82 -17.78
N ALA A 96 -4.63 -5.95 -17.67
CA ALA A 96 -5.28 -7.24 -17.51
C ALA A 96 -6.02 -7.36 -16.17
N MET A 97 -5.47 -6.74 -15.10
CA MET A 97 -6.11 -6.77 -13.78
C MET A 97 -7.36 -5.89 -13.71
N PHE A 98 -7.37 -4.74 -14.38
CA PHE A 98 -8.47 -3.78 -14.33
C PHE A 98 -8.90 -3.34 -15.75
N PRO A 99 -9.53 -4.23 -16.54
CA PRO A 99 -9.97 -3.91 -17.89
C PRO A 99 -11.06 -2.83 -17.85
N ASN A 100 -10.99 -1.88 -18.79
CA ASN A 100 -11.95 -0.79 -18.97
C ASN A 100 -12.06 0.21 -17.79
N GLU A 101 -11.12 0.20 -16.85
CA GLU A 101 -11.04 1.19 -15.80
C GLU A 101 -9.86 2.14 -16.00
N ARG A 102 -9.85 3.25 -15.24
CA ARG A 102 -8.68 4.13 -15.14
C ARG A 102 -7.57 3.37 -14.44
N LYS A 103 -6.43 3.23 -15.07
CA LYS A 103 -5.36 2.32 -14.67
C LYS A 103 -3.97 2.92 -14.84
N MET A 104 -3.02 2.32 -14.15
CA MET A 104 -1.62 2.59 -14.31
C MET A 104 -1.15 2.15 -15.72
N LEU A 105 -0.19 2.88 -16.26
CA LEU A 105 0.49 2.49 -17.50
C LEU A 105 1.27 1.19 -17.32
N LYS A 106 1.35 0.39 -18.38
CA LYS A 106 2.18 -0.83 -18.40
C LYS A 106 3.62 -0.46 -18.75
N TYR A 107 4.52 -0.59 -17.79
CA TYR A 107 5.95 -0.23 -17.95
C TYR A 107 6.84 -1.35 -18.44
N ASN A 108 6.34 -2.59 -18.54
CA ASN A 108 7.09 -3.79 -18.95
C ASN A 108 8.33 -4.07 -18.07
N PHE A 109 8.24 -3.82 -16.78
CA PHE A 109 9.32 -4.09 -15.84
C PHE A 109 9.65 -5.58 -15.77
N SER A 110 10.95 -5.91 -15.66
CA SER A 110 11.41 -7.26 -15.35
C SER A 110 11.04 -7.64 -13.90
N ASP A 111 11.04 -8.95 -13.62
CA ASP A 111 10.79 -9.45 -12.25
C ASP A 111 11.80 -8.89 -11.23
N GLU A 112 13.04 -8.67 -11.67
CA GLU A 112 14.09 -8.07 -10.87
C GLU A 112 13.80 -6.60 -10.58
N GLN A 113 13.40 -5.81 -11.57
CA GLN A 113 13.02 -4.40 -11.39
C GLN A 113 11.81 -4.25 -10.47
N ILE A 114 10.82 -5.14 -10.58
CA ILE A 114 9.68 -5.17 -9.67
C ILE A 114 10.14 -5.50 -8.24
N SER A 115 11.10 -6.42 -8.09
CA SER A 115 11.65 -6.75 -6.77
C SER A 115 12.38 -5.56 -6.14
N TYR A 116 13.12 -4.78 -6.91
CA TYR A 116 13.74 -3.54 -6.43
C TYR A 116 12.71 -2.48 -6.02
N LEU A 117 11.65 -2.29 -6.80
CA LEU A 117 10.55 -1.38 -6.43
C LEU A 117 9.86 -1.84 -5.13
N ILE A 118 9.62 -3.13 -4.97
CA ILE A 118 9.05 -3.68 -3.73
C ILE A 118 10.00 -3.45 -2.54
N ALA A 119 11.31 -3.66 -2.72
CA ALA A 119 12.29 -3.37 -1.67
C ALA A 119 12.26 -1.88 -1.26
N PHE A 120 12.17 -0.98 -2.23
CA PHE A 120 12.02 0.45 -1.99
C PHE A 120 10.73 0.77 -1.22
N PHE A 121 9.58 0.26 -1.63
CA PHE A 121 8.30 0.47 -0.93
C PHE A 121 8.30 -0.14 0.48
N LYS A 122 8.95 -1.28 0.69
CA LYS A 122 9.13 -1.87 2.04
C LYS A 122 9.92 -0.95 2.94
N TRP A 123 11.02 -0.39 2.45
CA TRP A 123 11.83 0.55 3.21
C TRP A 123 11.05 1.84 3.51
N VAL A 124 10.40 2.44 2.51
CA VAL A 124 9.54 3.62 2.70
C VAL A 124 8.45 3.34 3.74
N GLY A 125 7.83 2.17 3.70
CA GLY A 125 6.80 1.76 4.64
C GLY A 125 7.26 1.68 6.10
N LYS A 126 8.57 1.52 6.35
CA LYS A 126 9.15 1.50 7.70
C LYS A 126 9.47 2.89 8.25
N ILE A 127 9.59 3.92 7.40
CA ILE A 127 9.91 5.29 7.83
C ILE A 127 8.90 5.75 8.87
N ASP A 128 9.41 6.30 9.98
CA ASP A 128 8.57 6.93 11.01
C ASP A 128 7.98 8.24 10.47
N THR A 129 6.71 8.21 10.16
CA THR A 129 5.95 9.32 9.61
C THR A 129 5.17 10.09 10.68
N ASN A 130 5.45 9.83 11.97
CA ASN A 130 4.73 10.42 13.08
C ASN A 130 3.19 10.24 13.00
N GLY A 131 2.76 9.03 12.59
CA GLY A 131 1.35 8.66 12.48
C GLY A 131 0.67 9.08 11.17
N TRP A 132 1.40 9.63 10.20
CA TRP A 132 0.84 9.92 8.88
C TRP A 132 0.93 8.68 7.94
N PRO A 133 -0.05 8.42 7.06
CA PRO A 133 -1.35 9.08 6.96
C PRO A 133 -2.22 8.79 8.19
N PRO A 134 -3.04 9.75 8.63
CA PRO A 134 -3.91 9.54 9.78
C PRO A 134 -4.89 8.39 9.49
N LYS A 135 -5.23 7.64 10.55
CA LYS A 135 -6.27 6.62 10.42
C LYS A 135 -7.61 7.33 10.17
N PRO A 136 -8.46 6.82 9.26
CA PRO A 136 -9.77 7.41 9.02
C PRO A 136 -10.59 7.44 10.32
N ASP A 137 -11.15 8.59 10.67
CA ASP A 137 -12.02 8.73 11.84
C ASP A 137 -13.36 8.00 11.66
N ILE A 138 -13.78 7.84 10.41
CA ILE A 138 -14.97 7.08 10.06
C ILE A 138 -14.57 5.63 9.88
N VAL A 139 -14.54 4.89 10.98
CA VAL A 139 -14.56 3.44 10.93
C VAL A 139 -16.00 3.06 10.60
N VAL A 140 -16.27 2.69 9.34
CA VAL A 140 -17.47 1.94 9.03
C VAL A 140 -17.35 0.64 9.79
N GLN A 141 -17.95 0.61 10.98
CA GLN A 141 -18.09 -0.63 11.74
C GLN A 141 -19.05 -1.53 10.95
N THR A 142 -18.51 -2.26 10.00
CA THR A 142 -19.12 -3.52 9.61
C THR A 142 -18.94 -4.43 10.83
N SER A 143 -19.90 -4.31 11.75
CA SER A 143 -19.98 -5.18 12.92
C SER A 143 -20.40 -6.58 12.46
N VAL A 144 -19.49 -7.30 11.88
CA VAL A 144 -19.60 -8.76 11.79
C VAL A 144 -18.93 -9.28 13.06
N LYS A 145 -19.76 -9.53 14.08
CA LYS A 145 -19.38 -10.40 15.21
C LYS A 145 -19.19 -11.80 14.66
N THR A 146 -17.98 -12.12 14.28
CA THR A 146 -17.63 -13.51 13.98
C THR A 146 -16.49 -13.89 14.90
N ASN A 147 -16.86 -14.37 16.10
CA ASN A 147 -16.00 -15.17 16.98
C ASN A 147 -15.88 -16.59 16.40
N GLN A 148 -15.44 -16.74 15.17
CA GLN A 148 -14.93 -17.99 14.64
C GLN A 148 -13.51 -17.73 14.20
N GLU A 149 -12.56 -18.32 14.94
CA GLU A 149 -11.23 -18.52 14.42
C GLU A 149 -11.38 -19.37 13.16
N ILE A 150 -11.31 -18.75 11.99
CA ILE A 150 -11.33 -19.44 10.71
C ILE A 150 -9.97 -20.11 10.59
N SER A 151 -9.88 -21.34 11.06
CA SER A 151 -8.71 -22.19 10.89
C SER A 151 -8.60 -22.63 9.42
N ASN A 152 -7.37 -22.68 8.91
CA ASN A 152 -7.03 -23.15 7.56
C ASN A 152 -7.36 -22.20 6.39
N ILE A 153 -7.09 -20.91 6.54
CA ILE A 153 -7.13 -19.98 5.40
C ILE A 153 -6.00 -20.37 4.42
N PRO A 154 -6.30 -20.65 3.13
CA PRO A 154 -5.30 -20.99 2.14
C PRO A 154 -4.21 -19.91 2.03
N ALA A 155 -2.95 -20.33 1.86
CA ALA A 155 -1.83 -19.39 1.74
C ALA A 155 -2.04 -18.38 0.60
N LYS A 156 -2.58 -18.84 -0.53
CA LYS A 156 -2.89 -17.99 -1.69
C LYS A 156 -3.94 -16.92 -1.39
N PHE A 157 -4.92 -17.21 -0.53
CA PHE A 157 -5.88 -16.21 -0.08
C PHE A 157 -5.17 -15.05 0.65
N ASN A 158 -4.28 -15.37 1.58
CA ASN A 158 -3.53 -14.37 2.32
C ASN A 158 -2.57 -13.55 1.44
N GLN A 159 -2.02 -14.15 0.38
CA GLN A 159 -1.07 -13.50 -0.53
C GLN A 159 -1.74 -12.51 -1.48
N VAL A 160 -2.92 -12.83 -1.99
CA VAL A 160 -3.54 -12.09 -3.09
C VAL A 160 -4.94 -11.57 -2.74
N CYS A 161 -5.84 -12.43 -2.26
CA CYS A 161 -7.25 -12.09 -2.09
C CYS A 161 -7.48 -11.12 -0.92
N LYS A 162 -6.71 -11.29 0.16
CA LYS A 162 -6.77 -10.47 1.37
C LYS A 162 -6.47 -8.98 1.10
N ALA A 163 -5.79 -8.65 0.01
CA ALA A 163 -5.54 -7.26 -0.37
C ALA A 163 -6.82 -6.45 -0.61
N CYS A 164 -7.89 -7.11 -1.06
CA CYS A 164 -9.17 -6.49 -1.38
C CYS A 164 -10.31 -6.99 -0.51
N HIS A 165 -10.34 -8.28 -0.17
CA HIS A 165 -11.40 -8.94 0.59
C HIS A 165 -11.04 -9.11 2.07
N ALA A 166 -12.03 -8.98 2.94
CA ALA A 166 -11.92 -9.31 4.35
C ALA A 166 -12.61 -10.65 4.66
N ILE A 167 -12.08 -11.36 5.65
CA ILE A 167 -12.71 -12.50 6.32
C ILE A 167 -12.49 -12.33 7.83
N GLY A 168 -13.54 -12.46 8.65
CA GLY A 168 -13.46 -12.27 10.09
C GLY A 168 -13.03 -10.85 10.48
N GLY A 169 -13.29 -9.85 9.65
CA GLY A 169 -12.83 -8.47 9.85
C GLY A 169 -11.35 -8.24 9.53
N ASN A 170 -10.61 -9.26 9.08
CA ASN A 170 -9.20 -9.17 8.68
C ASN A 170 -9.06 -9.15 7.16
N GLY A 171 -8.50 -8.09 6.60
CA GLY A 171 -8.26 -7.94 5.16
C GLY A 171 -8.63 -6.57 4.63
N GLY A 172 -8.66 -6.45 3.30
CA GLY A 172 -9.06 -5.23 2.62
C GLY A 172 -10.56 -4.95 2.74
N ASN A 173 -10.92 -3.68 2.76
CA ASN A 173 -12.32 -3.22 2.82
C ASN A 173 -12.78 -2.55 1.52
N VAL A 174 -12.07 -2.81 0.43
CA VAL A 174 -12.32 -2.18 -0.89
C VAL A 174 -13.52 -2.82 -1.58
N VAL A 175 -13.79 -4.10 -1.29
CA VAL A 175 -14.85 -4.92 -1.87
C VAL A 175 -15.56 -5.70 -0.77
N PRO A 176 -16.70 -6.37 -1.04
CA PRO A 176 -17.45 -7.09 -0.02
C PRO A 176 -16.62 -8.12 0.75
N ALA A 177 -16.85 -8.19 2.07
CA ALA A 177 -16.32 -9.24 2.90
C ALA A 177 -16.85 -10.62 2.45
N LEU A 178 -16.05 -11.66 2.64
CA LEU A 178 -16.36 -13.02 2.16
C LEU A 178 -16.87 -13.97 3.25
N ASP A 179 -17.18 -13.45 4.44
CA ASP A 179 -17.57 -14.24 5.61
C ASP A 179 -18.72 -15.24 5.37
N HIS A 180 -19.63 -14.90 4.46
CA HIS A 180 -20.81 -15.71 4.13
C HIS A 180 -20.92 -16.03 2.64
N VAL A 181 -19.80 -16.06 1.93
CA VAL A 181 -19.80 -16.27 0.48
C VAL A 181 -20.28 -17.66 0.10
N GLY A 182 -19.96 -18.67 0.90
CA GLY A 182 -20.40 -20.06 0.70
C GLY A 182 -21.87 -20.31 1.03
N ALA A 183 -22.53 -19.42 1.79
CA ALA A 183 -23.99 -19.44 1.93
C ALA A 183 -24.70 -18.94 0.66
N LYS A 184 -24.03 -18.14 -0.15
CA LYS A 184 -24.60 -17.48 -1.33
C LYS A 184 -24.26 -18.18 -2.64
N TYR A 185 -23.09 -18.81 -2.72
CA TYR A 185 -22.57 -19.42 -3.93
C TYR A 185 -22.00 -20.82 -3.67
N GLU A 186 -22.41 -21.78 -4.50
CA GLU A 186 -21.90 -23.13 -4.47
C GLU A 186 -20.46 -23.23 -4.98
N LYS A 187 -19.74 -24.32 -4.58
CA LYS A 187 -18.34 -24.51 -4.96
C LYS A 187 -18.10 -24.43 -6.47
N ASP A 188 -18.95 -25.04 -7.29
CA ASP A 188 -18.79 -25.08 -8.75
C ASP A 188 -18.92 -23.67 -9.38
N TYR A 189 -19.78 -22.83 -8.81
CA TYR A 189 -19.88 -21.43 -9.21
C TYR A 189 -18.59 -20.67 -8.85
N LEU A 190 -18.06 -20.88 -7.64
CA LEU A 190 -16.83 -20.24 -7.17
C LEU A 190 -15.62 -20.67 -8.01
N VAL A 191 -15.53 -21.93 -8.43
CA VAL A 191 -14.49 -22.41 -9.36
C VAL A 191 -14.55 -21.63 -10.68
N LYS A 192 -15.72 -21.51 -11.28
CA LYS A 192 -15.90 -20.74 -12.54
C LYS A 192 -15.57 -19.27 -12.34
N TRP A 193 -16.01 -18.70 -11.23
CA TRP A 193 -15.75 -17.30 -10.88
C TRP A 193 -14.26 -17.02 -10.72
N LEU A 194 -13.51 -17.86 -10.01
CA LEU A 194 -12.07 -17.71 -9.79
C LEU A 194 -11.27 -17.90 -11.08
N LYS A 195 -11.73 -18.74 -12.01
CA LYS A 195 -11.10 -18.94 -13.33
C LYS A 195 -11.19 -17.69 -14.20
N ASP A 196 -12.37 -17.10 -14.29
CA ASP A 196 -12.60 -15.93 -15.12
C ASP A 196 -13.84 -15.14 -14.66
N PRO A 197 -13.64 -14.18 -13.73
CA PRO A 197 -14.75 -13.37 -13.22
C PRO A 197 -15.47 -12.57 -14.31
N GLN A 198 -14.74 -12.11 -15.32
CA GLN A 198 -15.28 -11.30 -16.41
C GLN A 198 -16.19 -12.10 -17.34
N SER A 199 -15.96 -13.40 -17.51
CA SER A 199 -16.79 -14.27 -18.32
C SER A 199 -18.18 -14.50 -17.71
N ILE A 200 -18.27 -14.43 -16.35
CA ILE A 200 -19.54 -14.62 -15.62
C ILE A 200 -20.26 -13.29 -15.43
N LYS A 201 -19.53 -12.25 -15.09
CA LYS A 201 -20.08 -10.90 -14.90
C LYS A 201 -19.19 -9.87 -15.59
N PRO A 202 -19.44 -9.54 -16.84
CA PRO A 202 -18.71 -8.48 -17.56
C PRO A 202 -18.76 -7.17 -16.79
N GLY A 203 -17.61 -6.49 -16.68
CA GLY A 203 -17.48 -5.24 -15.94
C GLY A 203 -17.37 -5.41 -14.41
N THR A 204 -17.12 -6.62 -13.90
CA THR A 204 -16.79 -6.80 -12.47
C THR A 204 -15.40 -6.25 -12.17
N ASN A 205 -15.25 -5.62 -10.99
CA ASN A 205 -13.96 -5.10 -10.51
C ASN A 205 -13.01 -6.20 -10.01
N MET A 206 -13.43 -7.47 -10.00
CA MET A 206 -12.56 -8.57 -9.65
C MET A 206 -11.67 -8.92 -10.85
N PRO A 207 -10.34 -8.80 -10.74
CA PRO A 207 -9.43 -9.12 -11.83
C PRO A 207 -9.33 -10.63 -12.03
N LYS A 208 -8.98 -11.03 -13.25
CA LYS A 208 -8.54 -12.41 -13.52
C LYS A 208 -7.14 -12.61 -12.94
N LEU A 209 -7.03 -13.48 -11.95
CA LEU A 209 -5.77 -13.79 -11.29
C LEU A 209 -5.11 -15.01 -11.94
N PRO A 210 -3.77 -15.06 -12.03
CA PRO A 210 -3.04 -16.22 -12.55
C PRO A 210 -2.96 -17.30 -11.46
N LEU A 211 -4.06 -18.04 -11.29
CA LEU A 211 -4.20 -19.14 -10.34
C LEU A 211 -4.04 -20.47 -11.08
N SER A 212 -3.35 -21.43 -10.48
CA SER A 212 -3.34 -22.81 -10.97
C SER A 212 -4.69 -23.48 -10.71
N GLU A 213 -4.95 -24.60 -11.37
CA GLU A 213 -6.19 -25.34 -11.18
C GLU A 213 -6.32 -25.85 -9.73
N GLU A 214 -5.21 -26.27 -9.11
CA GLU A 214 -5.14 -26.72 -7.72
C GLU A 214 -5.48 -25.56 -6.77
N GLU A 215 -4.90 -24.36 -6.98
CA GLU A 215 -5.20 -23.19 -6.18
C GLU A 215 -6.66 -22.76 -6.29
N ILE A 216 -7.24 -22.86 -7.49
CA ILE A 216 -8.66 -22.57 -7.70
C ILE A 216 -9.54 -23.54 -6.93
N GLN A 217 -9.24 -24.84 -6.97
CA GLN A 217 -10.01 -25.86 -6.25
C GLN A 217 -9.90 -25.69 -4.73
N GLU A 218 -8.70 -25.39 -4.22
CA GLU A 218 -8.47 -25.14 -2.81
C GLU A 218 -9.22 -23.88 -2.32
N LEU A 219 -9.09 -22.77 -3.04
CA LEU A 219 -9.78 -21.53 -2.73
C LEU A 219 -11.30 -21.68 -2.81
N ALA A 220 -11.83 -22.34 -3.84
CA ALA A 220 -13.26 -22.57 -3.98
C ALA A 220 -13.83 -23.46 -2.88
N ALA A 221 -13.10 -24.51 -2.47
CA ALA A 221 -13.48 -25.36 -1.35
C ALA A 221 -13.51 -24.56 -0.04
N PHE A 222 -12.48 -23.77 0.23
CA PHE A 222 -12.41 -22.89 1.40
C PHE A 222 -13.55 -21.87 1.40
N LEU A 223 -13.74 -21.12 0.31
CA LEU A 223 -14.77 -20.09 0.21
C LEU A 223 -16.18 -20.66 0.33
N SER A 224 -16.44 -21.87 -0.22
CA SER A 224 -17.74 -22.53 -0.10
C SER A 224 -18.05 -23.01 1.33
N SER A 225 -17.05 -23.13 2.19
CA SER A 225 -17.22 -23.47 3.61
C SER A 225 -17.63 -22.28 4.48
N LEU A 226 -17.46 -21.04 4.00
CA LEU A 226 -17.80 -19.82 4.72
C LEU A 226 -19.32 -19.53 4.61
N LYS A 227 -20.08 -19.90 5.66
CA LYS A 227 -21.56 -19.85 5.69
C LYS A 227 -22.08 -18.90 6.74
#